data_883fab94da3ef789dbec42fe2dc9763c
#
_entry.id   883fab94da3ef789dbec42fe2dc9763c
#
_cell.length_a   1.000
_cell.length_b   1.000
_cell.length_c   1.000
_cell.angle_alpha   90.00
_cell.angle_beta   90.00
_cell.angle_gamma   90.00
#
_symmetry.space_group_name_H-M   'P 1'
#
loop_
_entity.id
_entity.type
_entity.pdbx_description
1 polymer ?
#
loop_
_entity_poly.entity_id
_entity_poly.type
_entity_poly.pdbx_seq_one_letter_code
_entity_poly.pdbx_strand_id
1 'polypeptide(L)'
;VVCNDYGHRFITKRTGRRKFPLDKQLKICYIIITKRKGKYKMKILVFDMDGTIADLYGVTNWLKSLQNNDPSPYYNANPLYDMDVLTDLLDALKSLGWKIVVTTWLAKGSNAKYDKMVREAKLAWLDKYHFPYDEIHMVKYGTTKANCTRKYGGFQILVDDNENVRKGWTLGDTIDARHDITEVLLKLISAELQ
;
A
#
# COMPACT_ATOMS: atom_id res chain seq x y z
N VAL A 1 30.03 12.95 4.67
CA VAL A 1 30.28 12.26 5.96
C VAL A 1 30.03 13.31 7.02
N VAL A 2 28.96 13.18 7.78
CA VAL A 2 28.70 14.05 8.93
C VAL A 2 28.91 13.18 10.16
N CYS A 3 29.82 13.57 11.04
CA CYS A 3 30.03 12.94 12.33
C CYS A 3 29.28 13.72 13.39
N ASN A 4 28.62 13.01 14.33
CA ASN A 4 28.11 13.61 15.54
C ASN A 4 29.13 13.41 16.72
N ASP A 5 28.92 14.14 17.79
CA ASP A 5 29.85 14.21 18.94
C ASP A 5 30.03 12.91 19.75
N TYR A 6 29.45 11.80 19.32
CA TYR A 6 29.54 10.48 19.95
C TYR A 6 30.25 9.41 19.09
N GLY A 7 30.97 9.78 18.03
CA GLY A 7 31.91 8.90 17.35
C GLY A 7 31.28 7.75 16.54
N HIS A 8 29.95 7.70 16.37
CA HIS A 8 29.30 6.70 15.55
C HIS A 8 29.26 7.13 14.08
N ARG A 9 29.96 6.38 13.21
CA ARG A 9 29.87 6.54 11.76
C ARG A 9 28.52 6.03 11.27
N PHE A 10 27.60 6.94 10.95
CA PHE A 10 26.45 6.59 10.13
C PHE A 10 26.91 6.47 8.68
N ILE A 11 27.03 5.25 8.19
CA ILE A 11 27.10 4.98 6.76
C ILE A 11 25.66 5.15 6.27
N THR A 12 25.33 6.36 5.80
CA THR A 12 24.15 6.52 4.94
C THR A 12 24.41 5.70 3.68
N LYS A 13 23.97 4.43 3.66
CA LYS A 13 23.77 3.74 2.39
C LYS A 13 22.74 4.57 1.64
N ARG A 14 23.22 5.45 0.76
CA ARG A 14 22.41 5.88 -0.38
C ARG A 14 22.02 4.61 -1.11
N THR A 15 20.85 4.08 -0.78
CA THR A 15 20.17 3.13 -1.64
C THR A 15 19.96 3.88 -2.93
N GLY A 16 20.78 3.57 -3.93
CA GLY A 16 20.63 4.09 -5.28
C GLY A 16 19.28 3.63 -5.82
N ARG A 17 18.21 4.35 -5.49
CA ARG A 17 16.93 4.21 -6.17
C ARG A 17 17.20 4.46 -7.64
N ARG A 18 17.14 3.41 -8.44
CA ARG A 18 17.16 3.56 -9.90
C ARG A 18 16.02 4.54 -10.22
N LYS A 19 16.39 5.70 -10.77
CA LYS A 19 15.43 6.64 -11.36
C LYS A 19 14.83 5.95 -12.59
N PHE A 20 13.87 5.05 -12.40
CA PHE A 20 12.94 4.75 -13.47
C PHE A 20 12.12 6.01 -13.73
N PRO A 21 11.76 6.31 -14.95
CA PRO A 21 11.10 7.57 -15.26
C PRO A 21 9.72 7.57 -14.57
N LEU A 22 9.67 8.17 -13.38
CA LEU A 22 8.48 8.56 -12.63
C LEU A 22 7.46 9.25 -13.55
N ASP A 23 7.98 10.00 -14.51
CA ASP A 23 7.26 10.69 -15.58
C ASP A 23 6.32 9.78 -16.41
N LYS A 24 6.66 8.52 -16.64
CA LYS A 24 5.85 7.63 -17.48
C LYS A 24 4.60 7.09 -16.72
N GLN A 25 4.77 6.71 -15.46
CA GLN A 25 3.67 6.22 -14.62
C GLN A 25 2.72 7.38 -14.27
N LEU A 26 3.27 8.55 -13.98
CA LEU A 26 2.53 9.77 -13.70
C LEU A 26 1.74 10.28 -14.91
N LYS A 27 2.32 10.25 -16.13
CA LYS A 27 1.61 10.57 -17.38
C LYS A 27 0.47 9.61 -17.64
N ILE A 28 0.67 8.32 -17.39
CA ILE A 28 -0.37 7.30 -17.58
C ILE A 28 -1.53 7.55 -16.61
N CYS A 29 -1.27 7.74 -15.31
CA CYS A 29 -2.31 8.04 -14.33
C CYS A 29 -3.09 9.31 -14.69
N TYR A 30 -2.42 10.40 -15.02
CA TYR A 30 -3.05 11.66 -15.42
C TYR A 30 -3.95 11.51 -16.65
N ILE A 31 -3.45 10.89 -17.72
CA ILE A 31 -4.21 10.67 -18.97
C ILE A 31 -5.43 9.78 -18.73
N ILE A 32 -5.30 8.76 -17.89
CA ILE A 32 -6.39 7.81 -17.63
C ILE A 32 -7.50 8.48 -16.82
N ILE A 33 -7.15 9.27 -15.82
CA ILE A 33 -8.11 9.95 -14.95
C ILE A 33 -8.88 11.02 -15.73
N THR A 34 -8.17 11.87 -16.46
CA THR A 34 -8.81 12.93 -17.26
C THR A 34 -9.72 12.39 -18.35
N LYS A 35 -9.36 11.27 -19.02
CA LYS A 35 -10.20 10.62 -20.03
C LYS A 35 -11.39 9.87 -19.44
N ARG A 36 -11.39 9.54 -18.14
CA ARG A 36 -12.42 8.73 -17.48
C ARG A 36 -13.27 9.54 -16.49
N LYS A 37 -13.01 10.84 -16.34
CA LYS A 37 -13.78 11.73 -15.47
C LYS A 37 -15.27 11.66 -15.83
N GLY A 38 -16.10 11.40 -14.83
CA GLY A 38 -17.57 11.27 -15.01
C GLY A 38 -18.06 9.94 -15.58
N LYS A 39 -17.18 9.04 -16.07
CA LYS A 39 -17.60 7.76 -16.65
C LYS A 39 -17.97 6.70 -15.60
N TYR A 40 -17.40 6.77 -14.41
CA TYR A 40 -17.63 5.79 -13.35
C TYR A 40 -18.28 6.42 -12.13
N LYS A 41 -19.37 5.79 -11.67
CA LYS A 41 -20.10 6.22 -10.47
C LYS A 41 -19.31 5.95 -9.18
N MET A 42 -18.39 4.97 -9.21
CA MET A 42 -17.57 4.61 -8.05
C MET A 42 -16.09 4.56 -8.44
N LYS A 43 -15.24 5.16 -7.63
CA LYS A 43 -13.79 5.18 -7.75
C LYS A 43 -13.20 4.55 -6.48
N ILE A 44 -12.28 3.60 -6.63
CA ILE A 44 -11.74 2.82 -5.52
C ILE A 44 -10.22 2.80 -5.61
N LEU A 45 -9.57 3.13 -4.51
CA LEU A 45 -8.15 2.94 -4.34
C LEU A 45 -7.93 1.74 -3.41
N VAL A 46 -7.26 0.71 -3.92
CA VAL A 46 -7.04 -0.55 -3.23
C VAL A 46 -5.58 -0.63 -2.82
N PHE A 47 -5.31 -0.78 -1.54
CA PHE A 47 -3.95 -0.91 -1.00
C PHE A 47 -3.65 -2.34 -0.60
N ASP A 48 -2.47 -2.86 -0.99
CA ASP A 48 -1.82 -3.89 -0.20
C ASP A 48 -1.25 -3.29 1.08
N MET A 49 -0.81 -4.15 1.99
CA MET A 49 -0.24 -3.71 3.27
C MET A 49 1.25 -4.01 3.38
N ASP A 50 1.64 -5.28 3.32
CA ASP A 50 3.01 -5.75 3.57
C ASP A 50 3.94 -5.38 2.40
N GLY A 51 4.98 -4.57 2.64
CA GLY A 51 5.86 -4.04 1.59
C GLY A 51 5.26 -2.88 0.79
N THR A 52 4.00 -2.52 1.05
CA THR A 52 3.29 -1.43 0.37
C THR A 52 3.13 -0.20 1.26
N ILE A 53 2.52 -0.33 2.44
CA ILE A 53 2.40 0.73 3.44
C ILE A 53 3.17 0.39 4.72
N ALA A 54 3.30 -0.89 5.06
CA ALA A 54 4.03 -1.41 6.22
C ALA A 54 5.32 -2.12 5.76
N ASP A 55 6.46 -1.73 6.31
CA ASP A 55 7.77 -2.34 6.02
C ASP A 55 7.95 -3.66 6.79
N LEU A 56 7.11 -4.66 6.47
CA LEU A 56 7.23 -5.99 7.06
C LEU A 56 8.61 -6.60 6.81
N TYR A 57 9.16 -6.39 5.64
CA TYR A 57 10.42 -7.00 5.19
C TYR A 57 11.66 -6.34 5.83
N GLY A 58 11.52 -5.12 6.37
CA GLY A 58 12.54 -4.43 7.15
C GLY A 58 12.63 -4.88 8.61
N VAL A 59 11.64 -5.63 9.10
CA VAL A 59 11.67 -6.14 10.48
C VAL A 59 12.72 -7.26 10.61
N THR A 60 13.61 -7.14 11.60
CA THR A 60 14.65 -8.15 11.86
C THR A 60 14.02 -9.53 12.08
N ASN A 61 14.53 -10.54 11.37
CA ASN A 61 14.04 -11.93 11.44
C ASN A 61 12.55 -12.13 11.07
N TRP A 62 11.92 -11.20 10.34
CA TRP A 62 10.50 -11.27 10.00
C TRP A 62 10.09 -12.65 9.45
N LEU A 63 10.87 -13.21 8.51
CA LEU A 63 10.53 -14.49 7.87
C LEU A 63 10.56 -15.66 8.87
N LYS A 64 11.58 -15.69 9.76
CA LYS A 64 11.70 -16.72 10.80
C LYS A 64 10.55 -16.62 11.81
N SER A 65 10.18 -15.43 12.21
CA SER A 65 9.03 -15.21 13.09
C SER A 65 7.73 -15.74 12.45
N LEU A 66 7.46 -15.40 11.20
CA LEU A 66 6.26 -15.89 10.50
C LEU A 66 6.25 -17.42 10.38
N GLN A 67 7.39 -18.05 10.09
CA GLN A 67 7.53 -19.50 10.04
C GLN A 67 7.28 -20.18 11.39
N ASN A 68 7.54 -19.49 12.49
CA ASN A 68 7.25 -19.92 13.85
C ASN A 68 5.85 -19.53 14.36
N ASN A 69 4.97 -19.05 13.48
CA ASN A 69 3.64 -18.53 13.81
C ASN A 69 3.68 -17.39 14.86
N ASP A 70 4.71 -16.54 14.80
CA ASP A 70 4.85 -15.35 15.60
C ASP A 70 4.36 -14.12 14.79
N PRO A 71 3.27 -13.44 15.22
CA PRO A 71 2.71 -12.30 14.49
C PRO A 71 3.46 -10.98 14.77
N SER A 72 4.47 -10.98 15.64
CA SER A 72 5.17 -9.77 16.08
C SER A 72 5.71 -8.89 14.94
N PRO A 73 6.19 -9.43 13.79
CA PRO A 73 6.62 -8.57 12.69
C PRO A 73 5.52 -7.67 12.12
N TYR A 74 4.27 -8.13 12.12
CA TYR A 74 3.15 -7.31 11.64
C TYR A 74 2.84 -6.14 12.56
N TYR A 75 3.02 -6.31 13.89
CA TYR A 75 2.88 -5.22 14.86
C TYR A 75 4.03 -4.21 14.77
N ASN A 76 5.24 -4.70 14.49
CA ASN A 76 6.50 -3.95 14.62
C ASN A 76 6.99 -3.36 13.30
N ALA A 77 6.32 -3.61 12.19
CA ALA A 77 6.66 -3.01 10.91
C ALA A 77 6.58 -1.48 11.00
N ASN A 78 7.63 -0.81 10.53
CA ASN A 78 7.58 0.64 10.38
C ASN A 78 6.74 1.02 9.16
N PRO A 79 6.13 2.21 9.13
CA PRO A 79 5.49 2.70 7.93
C PRO A 79 6.55 2.99 6.85
N LEU A 80 6.18 2.78 5.59
CA LEU A 80 7.03 3.07 4.42
C LEU A 80 6.94 4.54 3.96
N TYR A 81 5.95 5.27 4.49
CA TYR A 81 5.68 6.67 4.18
C TYR A 81 5.51 7.47 5.47
N ASP A 82 5.60 8.79 5.35
CA ASP A 82 5.07 9.69 6.36
C ASP A 82 3.55 9.50 6.43
N MET A 83 3.06 8.96 7.55
CA MET A 83 1.66 8.58 7.68
C MET A 83 0.73 9.77 7.82
N ASP A 84 1.19 10.90 8.36
CA ASP A 84 0.38 12.11 8.44
C ASP A 84 0.12 12.65 7.03
N VAL A 85 1.17 12.72 6.20
CA VAL A 85 1.04 13.12 4.79
C VAL A 85 0.17 12.14 4.00
N LEU A 86 0.38 10.83 4.19
CA LEU A 86 -0.40 9.83 3.46
C LEU A 86 -1.88 9.87 3.85
N THR A 87 -2.17 10.01 5.14
CA THR A 87 -3.54 10.11 5.66
C THR A 87 -4.26 11.35 5.10
N ASP A 88 -3.61 12.51 5.12
CA ASP A 88 -4.18 13.75 4.56
C ASP A 88 -4.54 13.60 3.07
N LEU A 89 -3.67 12.96 2.28
CA LEU A 89 -3.92 12.70 0.85
C LEU A 89 -5.10 11.73 0.64
N LEU A 90 -5.19 10.69 1.47
CA LEU A 90 -6.28 9.73 1.37
C LEU A 90 -7.63 10.33 1.81
N ASP A 91 -7.64 11.16 2.84
CA ASP A 91 -8.84 11.87 3.29
C ASP A 91 -9.30 12.89 2.25
N ALA A 92 -8.38 13.59 1.58
CA ALA A 92 -8.70 14.43 0.44
C ALA A 92 -9.34 13.61 -0.71
N LEU A 93 -8.80 12.44 -1.04
CA LEU A 93 -9.40 11.55 -2.05
C LEU A 93 -10.78 11.04 -1.62
N LYS A 94 -10.98 10.68 -0.35
CA LYS A 94 -12.29 10.31 0.19
C LYS A 94 -13.31 11.45 0.04
N SER A 95 -12.90 12.69 0.32
CA SER A 95 -13.74 13.89 0.12
C SER A 95 -14.12 14.11 -1.35
N LEU A 96 -13.29 13.62 -2.29
CA LEU A 96 -13.55 13.63 -3.74
C LEU A 96 -14.33 12.39 -4.23
N GLY A 97 -14.85 11.57 -3.31
CA GLY A 97 -15.71 10.42 -3.59
C GLY A 97 -14.93 9.12 -3.91
N TRP A 98 -13.66 9.04 -3.55
CA TRP A 98 -12.92 7.78 -3.60
C TRP A 98 -13.21 6.94 -2.37
N LYS A 99 -13.35 5.62 -2.59
CA LYS A 99 -13.37 4.62 -1.52
C LYS A 99 -11.98 4.04 -1.33
N ILE A 100 -11.50 3.96 -0.10
CA ILE A 100 -10.20 3.38 0.24
C ILE A 100 -10.40 1.97 0.78
N VAL A 101 -9.81 0.98 0.14
CA VAL A 101 -9.94 -0.44 0.51
C VAL A 101 -8.56 -1.02 0.75
N VAL A 102 -8.37 -1.73 1.85
CA VAL A 102 -7.16 -2.53 2.08
C VAL A 102 -7.44 -3.98 1.67
N THR A 103 -6.58 -4.57 0.84
CA THR A 103 -6.66 -5.99 0.47
C THR A 103 -5.29 -6.63 0.64
N THR A 104 -5.11 -7.39 1.70
CA THR A 104 -3.82 -7.95 2.09
C THR A 104 -3.89 -9.47 2.29
N TRP A 105 -2.76 -10.14 2.07
CA TRP A 105 -2.65 -11.57 2.31
C TRP A 105 -2.35 -11.89 3.78
N LEU A 106 -2.87 -13.02 4.24
CA LEU A 106 -2.42 -13.68 5.47
C LEU A 106 -1.10 -14.41 5.23
N ALA A 107 -0.46 -14.88 6.28
CA ALA A 107 0.81 -15.59 6.18
C ALA A 107 0.68 -16.87 5.33
N LYS A 108 1.72 -17.17 4.56
CA LYS A 108 1.76 -18.38 3.74
C LYS A 108 1.77 -19.64 4.62
N GLY A 109 0.88 -20.59 4.33
CA GLY A 109 0.83 -21.87 5.04
C GLY A 109 0.32 -21.78 6.49
N SER A 110 -0.30 -20.66 6.88
CA SER A 110 -0.85 -20.44 8.23
C SER A 110 -2.06 -21.32 8.52
N ASN A 111 -2.28 -21.56 9.81
CA ASN A 111 -3.48 -22.20 10.34
C ASN A 111 -4.48 -21.15 10.87
N ALA A 112 -5.70 -21.56 11.17
CA ALA A 112 -6.76 -20.68 11.62
C ALA A 112 -6.42 -19.87 12.88
N LYS A 113 -5.65 -20.46 13.82
CA LYS A 113 -5.22 -19.78 15.04
C LYS A 113 -4.25 -18.65 14.72
N TYR A 114 -3.25 -18.94 13.88
CA TYR A 114 -2.27 -17.94 13.46
C TYR A 114 -2.90 -16.87 12.56
N ASP A 115 -3.80 -17.26 11.64
CA ASP A 115 -4.58 -16.33 10.83
C ASP A 115 -5.30 -15.28 11.67
N LYS A 116 -5.90 -15.71 12.80
CA LYS A 116 -6.55 -14.79 13.74
C LYS A 116 -5.55 -13.79 14.32
N MET A 117 -4.40 -14.26 14.80
CA MET A 117 -3.35 -13.39 15.35
C MET A 117 -2.81 -12.40 14.31
N VAL A 118 -2.61 -12.84 13.07
CA VAL A 118 -2.17 -11.97 11.97
C VAL A 118 -3.22 -10.89 11.65
N ARG A 119 -4.51 -11.25 11.66
CA ARG A 119 -5.60 -10.28 11.45
C ARG A 119 -5.60 -9.20 12.54
N GLU A 120 -5.50 -9.63 13.81
CA GLU A 120 -5.43 -8.72 14.94
C GLU A 120 -4.22 -7.80 14.85
N ALA A 121 -3.04 -8.33 14.47
CA ALA A 121 -1.83 -7.55 14.32
C ALA A 121 -1.93 -6.50 13.22
N LYS A 122 -2.48 -6.86 12.05
CA LYS A 122 -2.65 -5.95 10.93
C LYS A 122 -3.69 -4.85 11.22
N LEU A 123 -4.79 -5.18 11.91
CA LEU A 123 -5.76 -4.19 12.36
C LEU A 123 -5.15 -3.22 13.35
N ALA A 124 -4.43 -3.72 14.36
CA ALA A 124 -3.75 -2.89 15.35
C ALA A 124 -2.71 -1.97 14.71
N TRP A 125 -2.02 -2.42 13.65
CA TRP A 125 -1.08 -1.59 12.91
C TRP A 125 -1.79 -0.45 12.17
N LEU A 126 -2.88 -0.74 11.44
CA LEU A 126 -3.68 0.26 10.73
C LEU A 126 -4.27 1.30 11.69
N ASP A 127 -4.76 0.85 12.84
CA ASP A 127 -5.32 1.70 13.90
C ASP A 127 -4.23 2.60 14.51
N LYS A 128 -3.06 2.03 14.85
CA LYS A 128 -1.92 2.77 15.39
C LYS A 128 -1.48 3.94 14.52
N TYR A 129 -1.54 3.77 13.20
CA TYR A 129 -1.12 4.77 12.23
C TYR A 129 -2.29 5.52 11.58
N HIS A 130 -3.49 5.36 12.12
CA HIS A 130 -4.71 6.06 11.68
C HIS A 130 -4.96 5.96 10.17
N PHE A 131 -4.61 4.81 9.55
CA PHE A 131 -4.79 4.63 8.11
C PHE A 131 -6.28 4.68 7.74
N PRO A 132 -6.75 5.60 6.86
CA PRO A 132 -8.17 5.92 6.69
C PRO A 132 -8.87 5.00 5.69
N TYR A 133 -8.91 3.69 5.94
CA TYR A 133 -9.62 2.74 5.09
C TYR A 133 -11.13 2.68 5.39
N ASP A 134 -11.92 2.41 4.35
CA ASP A 134 -13.37 2.20 4.46
C ASP A 134 -13.72 0.71 4.61
N GLU A 135 -12.88 -0.18 4.06
CA GLU A 135 -13.09 -1.63 4.12
C GLU A 135 -11.75 -2.37 4.04
N ILE A 136 -11.67 -3.53 4.69
CA ILE A 136 -10.48 -4.37 4.66
C ILE A 136 -10.81 -5.82 4.32
N HIS A 137 -10.02 -6.41 3.41
CA HIS A 137 -10.04 -7.82 3.04
C HIS A 137 -8.71 -8.48 3.39
N MET A 138 -8.72 -9.35 4.38
CA MET A 138 -7.56 -10.18 4.73
C MET A 138 -7.82 -11.59 4.25
N VAL A 139 -7.13 -11.99 3.18
CA VAL A 139 -7.39 -13.23 2.47
C VAL A 139 -6.19 -14.18 2.52
N LYS A 140 -6.40 -15.45 2.21
CA LYS A 140 -5.31 -16.43 2.19
C LYS A 140 -4.23 -16.02 1.21
N TYR A 141 -2.97 -16.34 1.54
CA TYR A 141 -1.82 -16.08 0.68
C TYR A 141 -2.05 -16.62 -0.75
N GLY A 142 -1.78 -15.79 -1.74
CA GLY A 142 -1.95 -16.14 -3.15
C GLY A 142 -3.37 -15.96 -3.70
N THR A 143 -4.34 -15.56 -2.88
CA THR A 143 -5.68 -15.20 -3.38
C THR A 143 -5.59 -14.00 -4.33
N THR A 144 -6.25 -14.09 -5.48
CA THR A 144 -6.33 -12.99 -6.46
C THR A 144 -7.06 -11.79 -5.85
N LYS A 145 -6.35 -10.69 -5.61
CA LYS A 145 -6.88 -9.49 -4.94
C LYS A 145 -8.07 -8.87 -5.69
N ALA A 146 -8.08 -8.93 -7.02
CA ALA A 146 -9.19 -8.45 -7.84
C ALA A 146 -10.53 -9.10 -7.48
N ASN A 147 -10.53 -10.36 -7.01
CA ASN A 147 -11.77 -11.04 -6.62
C ASN A 147 -12.41 -10.43 -5.37
N CYS A 148 -11.61 -9.82 -4.49
CA CYS A 148 -12.08 -9.22 -3.24
C CYS A 148 -12.91 -7.95 -3.49
N THR A 149 -12.54 -7.18 -4.51
CA THR A 149 -13.12 -5.86 -4.77
C THR A 149 -14.00 -5.80 -6.02
N ARG A 150 -14.04 -6.87 -6.82
CA ARG A 150 -14.88 -6.96 -8.04
C ARG A 150 -16.34 -6.62 -7.80
N LYS A 151 -16.88 -6.98 -6.64
CA LYS A 151 -18.28 -6.72 -6.26
C LYS A 151 -18.67 -5.24 -6.27
N TYR A 152 -17.69 -4.33 -6.07
CA TYR A 152 -17.98 -2.89 -6.04
C TYR A 152 -18.16 -2.29 -7.44
N GLY A 153 -17.66 -2.94 -8.48
CA GLY A 153 -17.64 -2.37 -9.83
C GLY A 153 -16.77 -1.11 -9.91
N GLY A 154 -17.11 -0.22 -10.85
CA GLY A 154 -16.45 1.07 -10.98
C GLY A 154 -15.03 1.00 -11.52
N PHE A 155 -14.29 2.10 -11.32
CA PHE A 155 -12.86 2.20 -11.66
C PHE A 155 -12.01 1.99 -10.41
N GLN A 156 -11.05 1.09 -10.49
CA GLN A 156 -10.23 0.72 -9.35
C GLN A 156 -8.74 0.85 -9.68
N ILE A 157 -7.97 1.38 -8.73
CA ILE A 157 -6.51 1.45 -8.81
C ILE A 157 -5.93 0.60 -7.67
N LEU A 158 -5.07 -0.36 -8.01
CA LEU A 158 -4.34 -1.15 -7.03
C LEU A 158 -2.98 -0.53 -6.76
N VAL A 159 -2.66 -0.30 -5.48
CA VAL A 159 -1.33 0.07 -4.98
C VAL A 159 -0.71 -1.16 -4.34
N ASP A 160 0.38 -1.68 -4.89
CA ASP A 160 0.98 -2.94 -4.47
C ASP A 160 2.47 -2.98 -4.87
N ASP A 161 3.35 -3.51 -4.01
CA ASP A 161 4.78 -3.65 -4.32
C ASP A 161 5.07 -4.85 -5.23
N ASN A 162 4.19 -5.86 -5.20
CA ASN A 162 4.38 -7.11 -5.92
C ASN A 162 3.96 -6.99 -7.39
N GLU A 163 4.93 -7.07 -8.29
CA GLU A 163 4.72 -6.95 -9.73
C GLU A 163 3.75 -8.00 -10.29
N ASN A 164 3.80 -9.25 -9.79
CA ASN A 164 2.91 -10.31 -10.27
C ASN A 164 1.45 -10.06 -9.86
N VAL A 165 1.23 -9.50 -8.67
CA VAL A 165 -0.11 -9.08 -8.21
C VAL A 165 -0.63 -7.96 -9.11
N ARG A 166 0.20 -6.95 -9.40
CA ARG A 166 -0.18 -5.86 -10.31
C ARG A 166 -0.47 -6.35 -11.73
N LYS A 167 0.33 -7.28 -12.28
CA LYS A 167 0.07 -7.90 -13.60
C LYS A 167 -1.24 -8.70 -13.63
N GLY A 168 -1.63 -9.29 -12.51
CA GLY A 168 -2.91 -10.00 -12.37
C GLY A 168 -4.12 -9.11 -12.08
N TRP A 169 -3.94 -7.80 -11.93
CA TRP A 169 -5.03 -6.88 -11.66
C TRP A 169 -5.84 -6.58 -12.92
N THR A 170 -7.14 -6.81 -12.88
CA THR A 170 -8.04 -6.71 -14.04
C THR A 170 -9.17 -5.69 -13.89
N LEU A 171 -9.19 -4.91 -12.81
CA LEU A 171 -10.30 -4.01 -12.48
C LEU A 171 -10.00 -2.54 -12.78
N GLY A 172 -8.83 -2.25 -13.33
CA GLY A 172 -8.39 -0.90 -13.65
C GLY A 172 -6.88 -0.79 -13.70
N ASP A 173 -6.34 0.27 -13.11
CA ASP A 173 -4.91 0.57 -13.17
C ASP A 173 -4.15 0.10 -11.93
N THR A 174 -2.82 0.20 -11.96
CA THR A 174 -1.95 -0.15 -10.82
C THR A 174 -0.90 0.90 -10.57
N ILE A 175 -0.53 1.07 -9.30
CA ILE A 175 0.60 1.89 -8.84
C ILE A 175 1.62 0.96 -8.21
N ASP A 176 2.88 1.11 -8.60
CA ASP A 176 4.01 0.39 -8.01
C ASP A 176 4.43 1.05 -6.70
N ALA A 177 4.12 0.40 -5.57
CA ALA A 177 4.43 0.92 -4.24
C ALA A 177 5.93 0.93 -3.88
N ARG A 178 6.80 0.38 -4.73
CA ARG A 178 8.26 0.51 -4.56
C ARG A 178 8.76 1.93 -4.87
N HIS A 179 7.91 2.78 -5.42
CA HIS A 179 8.15 4.20 -5.66
C HIS A 179 7.37 5.05 -4.66
N ASP A 180 7.70 6.32 -4.59
CA ASP A 180 6.94 7.27 -3.78
C ASP A 180 5.53 7.45 -4.37
N ILE A 181 4.51 6.96 -3.64
CA ILE A 181 3.12 7.04 -4.06
C ILE A 181 2.48 8.40 -3.74
N THR A 182 3.06 9.19 -2.85
CA THR A 182 2.46 10.46 -2.41
C THR A 182 2.34 11.44 -3.57
N GLU A 183 3.36 11.50 -4.43
CA GLU A 183 3.32 12.32 -5.65
C GLU A 183 2.24 11.84 -6.64
N VAL A 184 2.02 10.52 -6.73
CA VAL A 184 0.95 9.95 -7.57
C VAL A 184 -0.42 10.32 -7.03
N LEU A 185 -0.62 10.23 -5.71
CA LEU A 185 -1.88 10.60 -5.06
C LEU A 185 -2.18 12.10 -5.19
N LEU A 186 -1.18 12.97 -5.05
CA LEU A 186 -1.33 14.41 -5.31
C LEU A 186 -1.81 14.69 -6.73
N LYS A 187 -1.30 13.99 -7.72
CA LYS A 187 -1.74 14.13 -9.12
C LYS A 187 -3.15 13.58 -9.34
N LEU A 188 -3.53 12.50 -8.64
CA LEU A 188 -4.91 12.02 -8.63
C LEU A 188 -5.86 13.10 -8.13
N ILE A 189 -5.55 13.72 -6.98
CA ILE A 189 -6.33 14.82 -6.41
C ILE A 189 -6.42 15.99 -7.39
N SER A 190 -5.29 16.42 -7.94
CA SER A 190 -5.24 17.54 -8.89
C SER A 190 -6.09 17.29 -10.13
N ALA A 191 -6.13 16.06 -10.64
CA ALA A 191 -6.94 15.67 -11.79
C ALA A 191 -8.45 15.63 -11.48
N GLU A 192 -8.83 15.38 -10.24
CA GLU A 192 -10.24 15.40 -9.81
C GLU A 192 -10.78 16.83 -9.66
N LEU A 193 -9.93 17.80 -9.36
CA LEU A 193 -10.31 19.19 -9.14
C LEU A 193 -10.43 20.00 -10.45
N GLN A 194 -9.92 19.47 -11.57
CA GLN A 194 -10.02 20.10 -12.91
C GLN A 194 -11.33 19.70 -13.61
#